data_d42a6918cd36f7eab99047389fc89eb7
#
_entry.id   d42a6918cd36f7eab99047389fc89eb7
#
_cell.length_a   1.000
_cell.length_b   1.000
_cell.length_c   1.000
_cell.angle_alpha   90.00
_cell.angle_beta   90.00
_cell.angle_gamma   90.00
#
_symmetry.space_group_name_H-M   'P 1'
#
loop_
_entity.id
_entity.type
_entity.pdbx_description
1 polymer ?
#
loop_
_entity_poly.entity_id
_entity_poly.type
_entity_poly.pdbx_seq_one_letter_code
_entity_poly.pdbx_strand_id
1 'polypeptide(L)'
;MLAAAGLVVIGAIVIVLLLFLDSYMPHWGRSSVSQHRPVQLAIDWTAVARVSKTTATLQVVVNPLLRPGSPIHDNVFSELKDLRADYARFVPWFPYPRLGVAELEPPAHGRTSWDFRRIDPIVLDFLRATRGHPQILNFSTIPQWMWKTPSAVPVPADPDVIDFRYLRGTRLRVPIRTVAAYFRRLVSWYAAGGFRDEYGHFHRSGHHYKIKYWEVLNEMEHSLSPRVYTKLYDAIVPAIQSVSPHTRFIGLALAADVPAYFTYFLGRAKHRPNIPLDFISYHFYGGPASDETPDTWGSDTFAQANGFISKVRYVETIRKRLSPKTRTTVDEVGTILSQARTQPKPARIPDVYWNYSGALFAYVFAQLALEGIDVVGESQLVAYPGQYPSVSMVDWNTGKPNARYRVLQLLRENIPLGSRLAPPVITPGAEAGGDLFYALALHTPSRKRKLLLINKRNFKIPVWFPGLKGATVKVVDEVSAGGPPREEVLTKDEYVIPEYGVAILTLSG
;
A
#
# COMPACT_ATOMS: atom_id res chain seq x y z
N MET A 1 36.56 48.55 -57.90
CA MET A 1 35.77 48.75 -56.67
C MET A 1 34.64 47.78 -56.39
N LEU A 2 34.38 46.81 -57.27
CA LEU A 2 33.30 45.80 -57.12
C LEU A 2 33.72 44.49 -56.45
N ALA A 3 35.04 44.25 -56.33
CA ALA A 3 35.52 42.99 -55.63
C ALA A 3 35.61 43.06 -54.12
N ALA A 4 35.69 44.28 -53.53
CA ALA A 4 35.80 44.46 -52.06
C ALA A 4 34.41 44.39 -51.35
N ALA A 5 33.33 44.73 -52.07
CA ALA A 5 31.98 44.69 -51.47
C ALA A 5 31.43 43.27 -51.34
N GLY A 6 31.86 42.31 -52.19
CA GLY A 6 31.42 40.94 -52.16
C GLY A 6 31.95 40.14 -50.98
N LEU A 7 33.19 40.43 -50.53
CA LEU A 7 33.82 39.71 -49.41
C LEU A 7 33.25 40.11 -48.04
N VAL A 8 32.79 41.35 -47.87
CA VAL A 8 32.20 41.83 -46.62
C VAL A 8 30.78 41.28 -46.44
N VAL A 9 30.01 41.11 -47.53
CA VAL A 9 28.67 40.53 -47.48
C VAL A 9 28.72 39.02 -47.19
N ILE A 10 29.69 38.30 -47.77
CA ILE A 10 29.86 36.85 -47.52
C ILE A 10 30.32 36.62 -46.09
N GLY A 11 31.22 37.47 -45.53
CA GLY A 11 31.64 37.39 -44.14
C GLY A 11 30.51 37.64 -43.14
N ALA A 12 29.65 38.62 -43.42
CA ALA A 12 28.50 38.92 -42.57
C ALA A 12 27.42 37.79 -42.60
N ILE A 13 27.19 37.16 -43.76
CA ILE A 13 26.27 36.04 -43.90
C ILE A 13 26.80 34.79 -43.17
N VAL A 14 28.11 34.52 -43.22
CA VAL A 14 28.69 33.37 -42.49
C VAL A 14 28.65 33.56 -41.00
N ILE A 15 28.88 34.80 -40.48
CA ILE A 15 28.75 35.10 -39.08
C ILE A 15 27.29 35.00 -38.61
N VAL A 16 26.33 35.47 -39.37
CA VAL A 16 24.91 35.34 -39.04
C VAL A 16 24.47 33.88 -39.12
N LEU A 17 24.93 33.07 -40.08
CA LEU A 17 24.65 31.63 -40.14
C LEU A 17 25.30 30.87 -38.93
N LEU A 18 26.51 31.25 -38.53
CA LEU A 18 27.14 30.62 -37.36
C LEU A 18 26.41 30.99 -36.06
N LEU A 19 25.93 32.21 -35.92
CA LEU A 19 25.10 32.63 -34.77
C LEU A 19 23.71 31.97 -34.77
N PHE A 20 23.13 31.70 -35.96
CA PHE A 20 21.87 30.96 -36.06
C PHE A 20 22.04 29.46 -35.85
N LEU A 21 23.18 28.87 -36.25
CA LEU A 21 23.48 27.47 -36.00
C LEU A 21 23.74 27.18 -34.52
N ASP A 22 24.31 28.14 -33.78
CA ASP A 22 24.49 28.03 -32.34
C ASP A 22 23.16 28.12 -31.55
N SER A 23 22.13 28.76 -32.15
CA SER A 23 20.77 28.86 -31.61
C SER A 23 19.89 27.65 -31.95
N TYR A 24 20.28 26.82 -32.92
CA TYR A 24 19.50 25.65 -33.39
C TYR A 24 20.19 24.30 -33.15
N MET A 25 21.37 24.26 -32.56
CA MET A 25 21.90 23.03 -32.01
C MET A 25 21.05 22.70 -30.78
N PRO A 26 20.29 21.57 -30.76
CA PRO A 26 19.79 21.10 -29.52
C PRO A 26 21.01 20.91 -28.60
N HIS A 27 21.02 21.56 -27.45
CA HIS A 27 21.95 21.28 -26.36
C HIS A 27 21.81 19.79 -26.02
N TRP A 28 22.47 18.95 -26.77
CA TRP A 28 22.69 17.57 -26.39
C TRP A 28 23.55 17.64 -25.14
N GLY A 29 22.79 17.52 -24.02
CA GLY A 29 23.20 17.41 -22.66
C GLY A 29 24.69 17.13 -22.45
N ARG A 30 25.46 18.18 -22.24
CA ARG A 30 26.38 18.10 -21.13
C ARG A 30 25.45 17.99 -19.92
N SER A 31 25.24 16.77 -19.45
CA SER A 31 24.89 16.54 -18.06
C SER A 31 25.95 17.26 -17.27
N SER A 32 25.72 18.54 -16.94
CA SER A 32 26.41 19.16 -15.86
C SER A 32 26.06 18.27 -14.69
N VAL A 33 26.97 17.37 -14.33
CA VAL A 33 27.02 16.86 -12.96
C VAL A 33 27.13 18.12 -12.12
N SER A 34 25.97 18.67 -11.78
CA SER A 34 25.88 19.73 -10.81
C SER A 34 26.65 19.17 -9.63
N GLN A 35 27.76 19.81 -9.26
CA GLN A 35 28.54 19.47 -8.06
C GLN A 35 27.66 19.90 -6.88
N HIS A 36 26.55 19.17 -6.68
CA HIS A 36 25.73 19.31 -5.49
C HIS A 36 26.63 18.96 -4.31
N ARG A 37 26.82 19.90 -3.41
CA ARG A 37 27.49 19.59 -2.15
C ARG A 37 26.73 18.43 -1.51
N PRO A 38 27.41 17.40 -1.01
CA PRO A 38 26.74 16.25 -0.42
C PRO A 38 25.86 16.69 0.76
N VAL A 39 24.69 16.07 0.85
CA VAL A 39 23.85 16.16 2.05
C VAL A 39 24.65 15.60 3.22
N GLN A 40 24.81 16.39 4.27
CA GLN A 40 25.53 15.94 5.46
C GLN A 40 24.57 15.40 6.51
N LEU A 41 24.90 14.27 7.08
CA LEU A 41 24.14 13.67 8.17
C LEU A 41 24.91 13.78 9.48
N ALA A 42 24.21 14.20 10.55
CA ALA A 42 24.70 14.11 11.91
C ALA A 42 23.78 13.20 12.72
N ILE A 43 24.31 12.11 13.24
CA ILE A 43 23.53 11.08 13.94
C ILE A 43 23.96 11.02 15.40
N ASP A 44 23.02 11.29 16.30
CA ASP A 44 23.18 10.96 17.71
C ASP A 44 22.71 9.53 17.96
N TRP A 45 23.64 8.60 18.01
CA TRP A 45 23.36 7.19 18.26
C TRP A 45 22.85 6.88 19.67
N THR A 46 22.96 7.82 20.60
CA THR A 46 22.44 7.69 21.97
C THR A 46 20.98 8.12 22.05
N ALA A 47 20.55 9.01 21.17
CA ALA A 47 19.18 9.45 21.09
C ALA A 47 18.26 8.33 20.57
N VAL A 48 17.11 8.20 21.22
CA VAL A 48 16.05 7.27 20.79
C VAL A 48 14.74 8.02 20.76
N ALA A 49 14.29 8.36 19.57
CA ALA A 49 13.00 9.00 19.38
C ALA A 49 11.85 8.01 19.66
N ARG A 50 12.05 6.73 19.27
CA ARG A 50 11.06 5.66 19.47
C ARG A 50 11.70 4.26 19.39
N VAL A 51 11.11 3.32 20.13
CA VAL A 51 11.27 1.88 19.87
C VAL A 51 10.15 1.45 18.95
N SER A 52 10.51 0.95 17.77
CA SER A 52 9.54 0.58 16.74
C SER A 52 8.71 -0.63 17.15
N LYS A 53 7.40 -0.50 17.04
CA LYS A 53 6.43 -1.60 17.09
C LYS A 53 5.75 -1.84 15.75
N THR A 54 6.24 -1.19 14.70
CA THR A 54 5.62 -1.13 13.37
C THR A 54 6.03 -2.30 12.51
N THR A 55 5.05 -3.01 11.99
CA THR A 55 5.23 -4.10 11.03
C THR A 55 4.94 -3.60 9.63
N ALA A 56 5.89 -3.75 8.70
CA ALA A 56 5.64 -3.56 7.27
C ALA A 56 4.96 -4.81 6.70
N THR A 57 3.90 -4.63 5.94
CA THR A 57 3.13 -5.71 5.33
C THR A 57 2.51 -5.29 3.99
N LEU A 58 1.55 -6.05 3.49
CA LEU A 58 0.86 -5.77 2.22
C LEU A 58 -0.59 -6.21 2.28
N GLN A 59 -1.36 -5.77 1.28
CA GLN A 59 -2.66 -6.37 0.98
C GLN A 59 -2.65 -7.20 -0.30
N VAL A 60 -3.58 -8.15 -0.34
CA VAL A 60 -3.90 -9.01 -1.49
C VAL A 60 -5.35 -8.76 -1.85
N VAL A 61 -5.60 -7.97 -2.89
CA VAL A 61 -6.95 -7.72 -3.40
C VAL A 61 -7.30 -8.78 -4.44
N VAL A 62 -8.43 -9.43 -4.25
CA VAL A 62 -8.87 -10.53 -5.12
C VAL A 62 -9.15 -10.02 -6.53
N ASN A 63 -8.56 -10.68 -7.51
CA ASN A 63 -8.77 -10.48 -8.94
C ASN A 63 -8.52 -11.79 -9.71
N PRO A 64 -8.84 -11.86 -11.00
CA PRO A 64 -8.72 -13.09 -11.81
C PRO A 64 -7.34 -13.73 -11.82
N LEU A 65 -6.26 -12.96 -11.70
CA LEU A 65 -4.88 -13.47 -11.73
C LEU A 65 -4.51 -14.32 -10.51
N LEU A 66 -5.30 -14.23 -9.43
CA LEU A 66 -5.12 -15.07 -8.22
C LEU A 66 -5.84 -16.41 -8.32
N ARG A 67 -6.58 -16.67 -9.39
CA ARG A 67 -7.28 -17.96 -9.55
C ARG A 67 -6.29 -19.06 -9.94
N PRO A 68 -6.47 -20.29 -9.44
CA PRO A 68 -5.74 -21.44 -9.96
C PRO A 68 -5.87 -21.56 -11.47
N GLY A 69 -4.78 -21.83 -12.15
CA GLY A 69 -4.68 -21.88 -13.62
C GLY A 69 -4.43 -20.54 -14.30
N SER A 70 -4.36 -19.43 -13.57
CA SER A 70 -3.82 -18.18 -14.10
C SER A 70 -2.32 -18.35 -14.42
N PRO A 71 -1.80 -17.70 -15.47
CA PRO A 71 -0.39 -17.84 -15.87
C PRO A 71 0.62 -17.45 -14.78
N ILE A 72 0.21 -16.62 -13.83
CA ILE A 72 1.11 -16.08 -12.78
C ILE A 72 0.77 -16.58 -11.39
N HIS A 73 -0.28 -17.41 -11.22
CA HIS A 73 -0.79 -17.86 -9.93
C HIS A 73 0.33 -18.39 -9.02
N ASP A 74 1.09 -19.36 -9.48
CA ASP A 74 2.13 -20.02 -8.67
C ASP A 74 3.25 -19.07 -8.29
N ASN A 75 3.68 -18.20 -9.22
CA ASN A 75 4.68 -17.17 -8.95
C ASN A 75 4.20 -16.20 -7.87
N VAL A 76 2.97 -15.68 -7.99
CA VAL A 76 2.40 -14.70 -7.05
C VAL A 76 2.29 -15.27 -5.64
N PHE A 77 1.80 -16.52 -5.50
CA PHE A 77 1.68 -17.14 -4.17
C PHE A 77 3.03 -17.60 -3.60
N SER A 78 4.02 -17.92 -4.46
CA SER A 78 5.41 -18.12 -4.03
C SER A 78 6.00 -16.83 -3.45
N GLU A 79 5.88 -15.70 -4.16
CA GLU A 79 6.37 -14.41 -3.69
C GLU A 79 5.66 -13.98 -2.38
N LEU A 80 4.34 -14.20 -2.26
CA LEU A 80 3.63 -13.93 -1.01
C LEU A 80 4.19 -14.76 0.16
N LYS A 81 4.45 -16.04 -0.06
CA LYS A 81 5.04 -16.94 0.94
C LYS A 81 6.46 -16.53 1.32
N ASP A 82 7.27 -16.11 0.36
CA ASP A 82 8.68 -15.76 0.58
C ASP A 82 8.81 -14.43 1.35
N LEU A 83 7.85 -13.53 1.22
CA LEU A 83 7.77 -12.33 2.05
C LEU A 83 7.60 -12.65 3.54
N ARG A 84 6.94 -13.75 3.92
CA ARG A 84 6.66 -14.15 5.32
C ARG A 84 6.00 -13.02 6.12
N ALA A 85 5.09 -12.27 5.48
CA ALA A 85 4.51 -11.06 6.05
C ALA A 85 3.51 -11.36 7.17
N ASP A 86 3.70 -10.73 8.35
CA ASP A 86 2.69 -10.67 9.38
C ASP A 86 1.63 -9.64 9.01
N TYR A 87 0.38 -9.91 9.36
CA TYR A 87 -0.78 -9.05 9.08
C TYR A 87 -1.05 -8.85 7.58
N ALA A 88 -0.64 -9.79 6.71
CA ALA A 88 -1.06 -9.74 5.31
C ALA A 88 -2.60 -9.65 5.25
N ARG A 89 -3.11 -8.65 4.54
CA ARG A 89 -4.54 -8.35 4.45
C ARG A 89 -5.11 -8.96 3.17
N PHE A 90 -6.21 -9.69 3.26
CA PHE A 90 -6.88 -10.34 2.14
C PHE A 90 -8.23 -9.69 1.90
N VAL A 91 -8.46 -9.21 0.67
CA VAL A 91 -9.63 -8.38 0.33
C VAL A 91 -10.35 -8.90 -0.90
N PRO A 92 -11.35 -9.77 -0.75
CA PRO A 92 -12.37 -9.96 -1.77
C PRO A 92 -13.18 -8.67 -1.97
N TRP A 93 -13.09 -8.08 -3.17
CA TRP A 93 -13.59 -6.75 -3.45
C TRP A 93 -14.72 -6.75 -4.50
N PHE A 94 -15.61 -5.76 -4.44
CA PHE A 94 -16.86 -5.71 -5.17
C PHE A 94 -16.79 -5.77 -6.71
N PRO A 95 -15.74 -5.28 -7.41
CA PRO A 95 -15.71 -5.32 -8.87
C PRO A 95 -15.69 -6.72 -9.47
N TYR A 96 -15.38 -7.74 -8.66
CA TYR A 96 -15.43 -9.15 -9.05
C TYR A 96 -16.39 -9.91 -8.13
N PRO A 97 -17.71 -9.69 -8.27
CA PRO A 97 -18.67 -10.21 -7.30
C PRO A 97 -18.67 -11.74 -7.20
N ARG A 98 -18.40 -12.46 -8.28
CA ARG A 98 -18.28 -13.93 -8.23
C ARG A 98 -17.04 -14.45 -7.54
N LEU A 99 -16.03 -13.62 -7.34
CA LEU A 99 -14.81 -13.96 -6.61
C LEU A 99 -14.81 -13.44 -5.17
N GLY A 100 -15.80 -12.62 -4.79
CA GLY A 100 -15.81 -11.96 -3.48
C GLY A 100 -17.11 -12.10 -2.68
N VAL A 101 -18.22 -12.48 -3.30
CA VAL A 101 -19.54 -12.57 -2.66
C VAL A 101 -20.06 -13.99 -2.72
N ALA A 102 -20.24 -14.63 -1.56
CA ALA A 102 -20.61 -16.04 -1.48
C ALA A 102 -22.12 -16.29 -1.68
N GLU A 103 -22.97 -15.29 -1.50
CA GLU A 103 -24.41 -15.38 -1.71
C GLU A 103 -24.90 -14.22 -2.59
N LEU A 104 -24.86 -14.44 -3.91
CA LEU A 104 -25.12 -13.38 -4.91
C LEU A 104 -26.60 -13.02 -5.05
N GLU A 105 -27.50 -13.97 -4.79
CA GLU A 105 -28.94 -13.81 -4.90
C GLU A 105 -29.62 -13.98 -3.53
N PRO A 106 -30.75 -13.31 -3.28
CA PRO A 106 -31.47 -13.46 -2.03
C PRO A 106 -32.04 -14.89 -1.88
N PRO A 107 -32.13 -15.40 -0.64
CA PRO A 107 -32.86 -16.64 -0.36
C PRO A 107 -34.30 -16.54 -0.85
N ALA A 108 -34.76 -17.54 -1.63
CA ALA A 108 -36.11 -17.58 -2.15
C ALA A 108 -36.58 -19.03 -2.38
N HIS A 109 -37.90 -19.27 -2.20
CA HIS A 109 -38.51 -20.56 -2.50
C HIS A 109 -37.82 -21.79 -1.88
N GLY A 110 -37.35 -21.68 -0.63
CA GLY A 110 -36.65 -22.77 0.06
C GLY A 110 -35.21 -23.01 -0.42
N ARG A 111 -34.65 -22.14 -1.24
CA ARG A 111 -33.28 -22.24 -1.79
C ARG A 111 -32.44 -21.01 -1.49
N THR A 112 -31.14 -21.22 -1.38
CA THR A 112 -30.14 -20.19 -1.22
C THR A 112 -29.15 -20.24 -2.39
N SER A 113 -28.40 -19.15 -2.60
CA SER A 113 -27.39 -19.04 -3.66
C SER A 113 -25.96 -19.19 -3.16
N TRP A 114 -25.76 -19.72 -1.95
CA TRP A 114 -24.42 -19.90 -1.39
C TRP A 114 -23.52 -20.72 -2.33
N ASP A 115 -22.43 -20.09 -2.78
CA ASP A 115 -21.46 -20.70 -3.70
C ASP A 115 -20.04 -20.24 -3.37
N PHE A 116 -19.21 -21.18 -2.92
CA PHE A 116 -17.82 -20.94 -2.59
C PHE A 116 -16.83 -21.48 -3.63
N ARG A 117 -17.30 -22.15 -4.69
CA ARG A 117 -16.43 -22.83 -5.67
C ARG A 117 -15.38 -21.94 -6.31
N ARG A 118 -15.64 -20.63 -6.43
CA ARG A 118 -14.72 -19.66 -7.02
C ARG A 118 -13.94 -18.87 -5.97
N ILE A 119 -14.45 -18.77 -4.77
CA ILE A 119 -13.86 -18.01 -3.66
C ILE A 119 -12.84 -18.87 -2.91
N ASP A 120 -13.21 -20.10 -2.56
CA ASP A 120 -12.41 -21.03 -1.79
C ASP A 120 -10.99 -21.22 -2.32
N PRO A 121 -10.76 -21.50 -3.61
CA PRO A 121 -9.39 -21.74 -4.09
C PRO A 121 -8.45 -20.58 -3.75
N ILE A 122 -8.88 -19.34 -3.97
CA ILE A 122 -8.06 -18.13 -3.73
C ILE A 122 -7.84 -17.93 -2.23
N VAL A 123 -8.90 -18.08 -1.41
CA VAL A 123 -8.80 -17.95 0.06
C VAL A 123 -7.84 -18.99 0.63
N LEU A 124 -7.97 -20.24 0.18
CA LEU A 124 -7.14 -21.34 0.69
C LEU A 124 -5.67 -21.17 0.28
N ASP A 125 -5.40 -20.71 -0.92
CA ASP A 125 -4.03 -20.44 -1.38
C ASP A 125 -3.41 -19.28 -0.59
N PHE A 126 -4.17 -18.22 -0.33
CA PHE A 126 -3.73 -17.14 0.55
C PHE A 126 -3.42 -17.64 1.98
N LEU A 127 -4.31 -18.43 2.58
CA LEU A 127 -4.12 -18.98 3.93
C LEU A 127 -2.94 -19.95 4.01
N ARG A 128 -2.66 -20.69 2.92
CA ARG A 128 -1.48 -21.58 2.83
C ARG A 128 -0.19 -20.78 2.70
N ALA A 129 -0.17 -19.78 1.80
CA ALA A 129 1.02 -18.94 1.56
C ALA A 129 1.42 -18.13 2.80
N THR A 130 0.45 -17.75 3.64
CA THR A 130 0.67 -16.96 4.86
C THR A 130 0.62 -17.80 6.15
N ARG A 131 0.76 -19.13 6.04
CA ARG A 131 0.70 -20.04 7.19
C ARG A 131 1.77 -19.69 8.23
N GLY A 132 1.36 -19.62 9.50
CA GLY A 132 2.24 -19.29 10.63
C GLY A 132 2.34 -17.79 10.92
N HIS A 133 1.78 -16.94 10.07
CA HIS A 133 1.72 -15.51 10.23
C HIS A 133 0.28 -15.05 10.51
N PRO A 134 0.06 -14.01 11.34
CA PRO A 134 -1.28 -13.47 11.53
C PRO A 134 -1.78 -12.82 10.23
N GLN A 135 -3.00 -13.15 9.80
CA GLN A 135 -3.66 -12.59 8.63
C GLN A 135 -4.80 -11.68 9.06
N ILE A 136 -5.14 -10.72 8.20
CA ILE A 136 -6.34 -9.88 8.27
C ILE A 136 -7.26 -10.30 7.12
N LEU A 137 -8.44 -10.83 7.42
CA LEU A 137 -9.45 -11.11 6.41
C LEU A 137 -10.47 -9.99 6.37
N ASN A 138 -10.64 -9.39 5.19
CA ASN A 138 -11.61 -8.35 4.91
C ASN A 138 -12.48 -8.74 3.70
N PHE A 139 -13.53 -9.49 3.92
CA PHE A 139 -14.57 -9.65 2.89
C PHE A 139 -15.38 -8.36 2.84
N SER A 140 -14.97 -7.47 1.96
CA SER A 140 -15.34 -6.06 1.97
C SER A 140 -16.74 -5.76 1.50
N THR A 141 -17.41 -6.74 0.89
CA THR A 141 -18.65 -6.52 0.11
C THR A 141 -19.84 -7.18 0.75
N ILE A 142 -20.84 -6.38 1.13
CA ILE A 142 -22.18 -6.85 1.44
C ILE A 142 -22.88 -7.20 0.11
N PRO A 143 -23.54 -8.36 -0.02
CA PRO A 143 -24.27 -8.71 -1.23
C PRO A 143 -25.21 -7.59 -1.72
N GLN A 144 -25.25 -7.34 -3.03
CA GLN A 144 -26.00 -6.21 -3.60
C GLN A 144 -27.50 -6.27 -3.25
N TRP A 145 -28.08 -7.47 -3.19
CA TRP A 145 -29.48 -7.64 -2.85
C TRP A 145 -29.85 -7.16 -1.43
N MET A 146 -28.87 -7.02 -0.55
CA MET A 146 -29.07 -6.46 0.79
C MET A 146 -29.16 -4.92 0.79
N TRP A 147 -28.84 -4.27 -0.32
CA TRP A 147 -28.87 -2.83 -0.48
C TRP A 147 -30.12 -2.33 -1.19
N LYS A 148 -30.54 -1.10 -0.88
CA LYS A 148 -31.43 -0.30 -1.74
C LYS A 148 -30.56 0.37 -2.78
N THR A 149 -30.62 -0.10 -4.01
CA THR A 149 -29.92 0.47 -5.16
C THR A 149 -30.91 1.08 -6.14
N PRO A 150 -30.56 2.12 -6.91
CA PRO A 150 -31.44 2.71 -7.92
C PRO A 150 -31.87 1.72 -8.99
N SER A 151 -30.98 0.80 -9.36
CA SER A 151 -31.24 -0.28 -10.31
C SER A 151 -30.52 -1.55 -9.87
N ALA A 152 -31.06 -2.71 -10.20
CA ALA A 152 -30.34 -3.96 -10.08
C ALA A 152 -29.25 -4.01 -11.16
N VAL A 153 -28.04 -4.34 -10.78
CA VAL A 153 -26.94 -4.62 -11.70
C VAL A 153 -26.79 -6.13 -11.82
N PRO A 154 -26.98 -6.71 -13.00
CA PRO A 154 -26.78 -8.14 -13.19
C PRO A 154 -25.36 -8.55 -12.82
N VAL A 155 -25.20 -9.65 -12.12
CA VAL A 155 -23.87 -10.22 -11.82
C VAL A 155 -23.31 -10.77 -13.13
N PRO A 156 -22.10 -10.37 -13.57
CA PRO A 156 -21.49 -10.89 -14.79
C PRO A 156 -21.47 -12.42 -14.79
N ALA A 157 -21.78 -13.04 -15.93
CA ALA A 157 -21.71 -14.49 -16.06
C ALA A 157 -20.26 -14.99 -15.96
N ASP A 158 -19.34 -14.28 -16.60
CA ASP A 158 -17.90 -14.51 -16.52
C ASP A 158 -17.34 -13.91 -15.21
N PRO A 159 -16.70 -14.72 -14.35
CA PRO A 159 -16.11 -14.26 -13.10
C PRO A 159 -14.92 -13.31 -13.27
N ASP A 160 -14.32 -13.29 -14.45
CA ASP A 160 -13.11 -12.52 -14.75
C ASP A 160 -13.44 -11.12 -15.29
N VAL A 161 -14.72 -10.86 -15.57
CA VAL A 161 -15.18 -9.54 -15.99
C VAL A 161 -15.29 -8.62 -14.78
N ILE A 162 -14.57 -7.50 -14.86
CA ILE A 162 -14.66 -6.42 -13.87
C ILE A 162 -15.96 -5.62 -14.08
N ASP A 163 -16.72 -5.40 -13.01
CA ASP A 163 -17.92 -4.56 -13.04
C ASP A 163 -17.99 -3.63 -11.82
N PHE A 164 -17.50 -2.41 -12.00
CA PHE A 164 -17.59 -1.37 -10.97
C PHE A 164 -19.02 -0.91 -10.68
N ARG A 165 -20.01 -1.27 -11.51
CA ARG A 165 -21.41 -0.98 -11.26
C ARG A 165 -22.02 -1.87 -10.17
N TYR A 166 -21.34 -2.96 -9.76
CA TYR A 166 -21.74 -3.74 -8.58
C TYR A 166 -21.59 -2.90 -7.32
N LEU A 167 -22.46 -1.91 -7.21
CA LEU A 167 -22.33 -0.81 -6.26
C LEU A 167 -22.97 -1.13 -4.92
N ARG A 168 -22.41 -0.50 -3.90
CA ARG A 168 -23.04 -0.34 -2.60
C ARG A 168 -24.16 0.68 -2.68
N GLY A 169 -25.29 0.40 -2.04
CA GLY A 169 -26.32 1.42 -1.78
C GLY A 169 -25.98 2.25 -0.54
N THR A 170 -26.68 3.36 -0.36
CA THR A 170 -26.57 4.22 0.82
C THR A 170 -27.49 3.77 1.97
N ARG A 171 -28.37 2.81 1.73
CA ARG A 171 -29.32 2.26 2.70
C ARG A 171 -29.47 0.75 2.53
N LEU A 172 -29.52 0.04 3.65
CA LEU A 172 -29.85 -1.38 3.64
C LEU A 172 -31.34 -1.60 3.30
N ARG A 173 -31.60 -2.61 2.48
CA ARG A 173 -32.94 -3.14 2.20
C ARG A 173 -33.37 -4.13 3.28
N VAL A 174 -32.40 -4.82 3.86
CA VAL A 174 -32.61 -5.86 4.88
C VAL A 174 -32.29 -5.33 6.27
N PRO A 175 -32.80 -5.95 7.34
CA PRO A 175 -32.39 -5.65 8.71
C PRO A 175 -30.87 -5.90 8.91
N ILE A 176 -30.22 -5.14 9.78
CA ILE A 176 -28.79 -5.29 10.12
C ILE A 176 -28.47 -6.72 10.58
N ARG A 177 -29.40 -7.38 11.29
CA ARG A 177 -29.23 -8.78 11.74
C ARG A 177 -29.05 -9.76 10.55
N THR A 178 -29.63 -9.49 9.39
CA THR A 178 -29.44 -10.31 8.17
C THR A 178 -28.04 -10.17 7.63
N VAL A 179 -27.48 -8.95 7.61
CA VAL A 179 -26.08 -8.73 7.25
C VAL A 179 -25.13 -9.44 8.23
N ALA A 180 -25.40 -9.33 9.53
CA ALA A 180 -24.61 -10.02 10.55
C ALA A 180 -24.68 -11.56 10.41
N ALA A 181 -25.85 -12.10 10.08
CA ALA A 181 -26.03 -13.53 9.81
C ALA A 181 -25.25 -13.99 8.57
N TYR A 182 -25.19 -13.17 7.51
CA TYR A 182 -24.36 -13.45 6.33
C TYR A 182 -22.90 -13.59 6.71
N PHE A 183 -22.31 -12.60 7.43
CA PHE A 183 -20.91 -12.69 7.84
C PHE A 183 -20.65 -13.83 8.84
N ARG A 184 -21.58 -14.15 9.71
CA ARG A 184 -21.46 -15.32 10.59
C ARG A 184 -21.36 -16.62 9.78
N ARG A 185 -22.20 -16.82 8.76
CA ARG A 185 -22.15 -18.00 7.89
C ARG A 185 -20.86 -18.05 7.06
N LEU A 186 -20.47 -16.91 6.48
CA LEU A 186 -19.23 -16.78 5.73
C LEU A 186 -18.01 -17.17 6.58
N VAL A 187 -17.91 -16.67 7.81
CA VAL A 187 -16.81 -17.03 8.73
C VAL A 187 -16.94 -18.49 9.20
N SER A 188 -18.17 -18.97 9.48
CA SER A 188 -18.41 -20.36 9.88
C SER A 188 -17.96 -21.36 8.81
N TRP A 189 -18.07 -21.00 7.53
CA TRP A 189 -17.56 -21.81 6.43
C TRP A 189 -16.07 -22.11 6.58
N TYR A 190 -15.27 -21.09 6.89
CA TYR A 190 -13.81 -21.24 7.03
C TYR A 190 -13.37 -21.70 8.42
N ALA A 191 -14.10 -21.36 9.49
CA ALA A 191 -13.63 -21.55 10.87
C ALA A 191 -14.27 -22.74 11.57
N ALA A 192 -15.52 -23.12 11.21
CA ALA A 192 -16.30 -24.10 11.96
C ALA A 192 -16.78 -25.31 11.11
N GLY A 193 -16.23 -25.50 9.93
CA GLY A 193 -16.49 -26.66 9.07
C GLY A 193 -17.76 -26.57 8.24
N GLY A 194 -18.48 -25.44 8.27
CA GLY A 194 -19.73 -25.21 7.55
C GLY A 194 -20.75 -24.41 8.37
N PHE A 195 -21.97 -24.29 7.83
CA PHE A 195 -23.05 -23.53 8.49
C PHE A 195 -24.43 -24.02 8.07
N ARG A 196 -25.45 -23.62 8.82
CA ARG A 196 -26.85 -23.77 8.41
C ARG A 196 -27.33 -22.50 7.71
N ASP A 197 -27.95 -22.66 6.54
CA ASP A 197 -28.52 -21.57 5.76
C ASP A 197 -29.82 -21.01 6.36
N GLU A 198 -30.53 -20.15 5.62
CA GLU A 198 -31.77 -19.50 6.02
C GLU A 198 -32.96 -20.49 6.21
N TYR A 199 -32.87 -21.64 5.57
CA TYR A 199 -33.87 -22.69 5.60
C TYR A 199 -33.49 -23.87 6.49
N GLY A 200 -32.29 -23.80 7.14
CA GLY A 200 -31.79 -24.83 8.05
C GLY A 200 -30.98 -25.94 7.36
N HIS A 201 -30.78 -25.90 6.05
CA HIS A 201 -29.92 -26.85 5.34
C HIS A 201 -28.44 -26.63 5.72
N PHE A 202 -27.75 -27.75 5.93
CA PHE A 202 -26.34 -27.68 6.34
C PHE A 202 -25.41 -27.71 5.12
N HIS A 203 -24.63 -26.64 4.96
CA HIS A 203 -23.55 -26.52 3.98
C HIS A 203 -22.23 -26.89 4.65
N ARG A 204 -21.56 -27.95 4.15
CA ARG A 204 -20.32 -28.47 4.71
C ARG A 204 -19.12 -28.00 3.91
N SER A 205 -18.11 -27.42 4.60
CA SER A 205 -16.79 -27.08 4.02
C SER A 205 -15.70 -28.04 4.48
N GLY A 206 -15.76 -28.47 5.74
CA GLY A 206 -14.68 -29.20 6.39
C GLY A 206 -13.47 -28.31 6.77
N HIS A 207 -13.57 -26.98 6.60
CA HIS A 207 -12.49 -26.04 6.95
C HIS A 207 -12.53 -25.67 8.44
N HIS A 208 -11.34 -25.65 9.09
CA HIS A 208 -11.19 -25.30 10.50
C HIS A 208 -9.99 -24.35 10.69
N TYR A 209 -9.98 -23.24 9.95
CA TYR A 209 -8.92 -22.25 10.04
C TYR A 209 -9.09 -21.36 11.27
N LYS A 210 -7.97 -21.03 11.92
CA LYS A 210 -7.94 -20.04 13.01
C LYS A 210 -7.80 -18.64 12.40
N ILE A 211 -8.92 -17.95 12.22
CA ILE A 211 -8.95 -16.56 11.73
C ILE A 211 -8.45 -15.64 12.83
N LYS A 212 -7.28 -15.03 12.63
CA LYS A 212 -6.66 -14.19 13.67
C LYS A 212 -7.33 -12.82 13.75
N TYR A 213 -7.51 -12.15 12.61
CA TYR A 213 -8.15 -10.84 12.53
C TYR A 213 -9.22 -10.84 11.45
N TRP A 214 -10.33 -10.18 11.77
CA TRP A 214 -11.40 -9.87 10.83
C TRP A 214 -11.58 -8.36 10.79
N GLU A 215 -11.44 -7.79 9.61
CA GLU A 215 -11.72 -6.39 9.36
C GLU A 215 -13.14 -6.25 8.82
N VAL A 216 -13.91 -5.35 9.45
CA VAL A 216 -15.35 -5.24 9.20
C VAL A 216 -15.61 -4.22 8.11
N LEU A 217 -15.85 -4.71 6.89
CA LEU A 217 -16.15 -3.93 5.69
C LEU A 217 -14.96 -3.06 5.24
N ASN A 218 -15.13 -2.32 4.14
CA ASN A 218 -14.09 -1.48 3.55
C ASN A 218 -14.70 -0.20 2.99
N GLU A 219 -14.09 0.95 3.29
CA GLU A 219 -14.41 2.27 2.71
C GLU A 219 -15.90 2.63 2.75
N MET A 220 -16.53 2.33 3.89
CA MET A 220 -17.98 2.51 4.03
C MET A 220 -18.41 3.97 4.20
N GLU A 221 -17.49 4.91 4.43
CA GLU A 221 -17.76 6.35 4.50
C GLU A 221 -18.34 6.91 3.19
N HIS A 222 -18.05 6.26 2.07
CA HIS A 222 -18.65 6.60 0.78
C HIS A 222 -20.15 6.26 0.68
N SER A 223 -20.67 5.45 1.61
CA SER A 223 -22.04 4.93 1.53
C SER A 223 -22.85 5.11 2.80
N LEU A 224 -22.22 5.08 3.96
CA LEU A 224 -22.90 5.07 5.26
C LEU A 224 -22.43 6.22 6.14
N SER A 225 -23.29 6.64 7.06
CA SER A 225 -22.87 7.53 8.14
C SER A 225 -22.10 6.77 9.24
N PRO A 226 -21.30 7.45 10.06
CA PRO A 226 -20.59 6.82 11.20
C PRO A 226 -21.53 6.03 12.12
N ARG A 227 -22.72 6.56 12.36
CA ARG A 227 -23.75 5.92 13.19
C ARG A 227 -24.23 4.58 12.61
N VAL A 228 -24.46 4.52 11.30
CA VAL A 228 -24.93 3.29 10.64
C VAL A 228 -23.82 2.26 10.59
N TYR A 229 -22.60 2.69 10.25
CA TYR A 229 -21.43 1.83 10.27
C TYR A 229 -21.20 1.20 11.66
N THR A 230 -21.23 2.00 12.73
CA THR A 230 -21.05 1.51 14.11
C THR A 230 -22.10 0.46 14.48
N LYS A 231 -23.38 0.67 14.09
CA LYS A 231 -24.44 -0.33 14.31
C LYS A 231 -24.18 -1.64 13.55
N LEU A 232 -23.65 -1.57 12.32
CA LEU A 232 -23.26 -2.76 11.55
C LEU A 232 -22.10 -3.49 12.22
N TYR A 233 -21.05 -2.77 12.61
CA TYR A 233 -19.92 -3.32 13.35
C TYR A 233 -20.39 -4.05 14.61
N ASP A 234 -21.22 -3.41 15.41
CA ASP A 234 -21.75 -3.95 16.68
C ASP A 234 -22.68 -5.17 16.49
N ALA A 235 -23.18 -5.39 15.30
CA ALA A 235 -23.98 -6.57 14.97
C ALA A 235 -23.12 -7.70 14.37
N ILE A 236 -22.16 -7.35 13.51
CA ILE A 236 -21.30 -8.33 12.81
C ILE A 236 -20.30 -8.97 13.80
N VAL A 237 -19.69 -8.18 14.65
CA VAL A 237 -18.64 -8.65 15.58
C VAL A 237 -19.13 -9.81 16.46
N PRO A 238 -20.21 -9.70 17.26
CA PRO A 238 -20.67 -10.81 18.09
C PRO A 238 -21.19 -11.99 17.28
N ALA A 239 -21.72 -11.74 16.08
CA ALA A 239 -22.14 -12.81 15.17
C ALA A 239 -20.95 -13.66 14.69
N ILE A 240 -19.81 -13.03 14.38
CA ILE A 240 -18.57 -13.73 14.03
C ILE A 240 -17.98 -14.43 15.28
N GLN A 241 -17.94 -13.76 16.43
CA GLN A 241 -17.42 -14.36 17.65
C GLN A 241 -18.16 -15.65 18.05
N SER A 242 -19.45 -15.77 17.75
CA SER A 242 -20.22 -16.97 18.05
C SER A 242 -19.73 -18.23 17.31
N VAL A 243 -18.99 -18.09 16.21
CA VAL A 243 -18.44 -19.20 15.40
C VAL A 243 -16.91 -19.19 15.34
N SER A 244 -16.27 -18.08 15.72
CA SER A 244 -14.82 -17.93 15.77
C SER A 244 -14.43 -17.07 17.01
N PRO A 245 -14.48 -17.63 18.23
CA PRO A 245 -14.41 -16.86 19.48
C PRO A 245 -13.04 -16.20 19.73
N HIS A 246 -11.98 -16.64 19.06
CA HIS A 246 -10.64 -16.08 19.21
C HIS A 246 -10.29 -15.03 18.14
N THR A 247 -11.20 -14.74 17.22
CA THR A 247 -11.02 -13.69 16.23
C THR A 247 -10.99 -12.31 16.89
N ARG A 248 -10.01 -11.50 16.50
CA ARG A 248 -9.88 -10.09 16.85
C ARG A 248 -10.43 -9.22 15.73
N PHE A 249 -10.82 -7.98 16.07
CA PHE A 249 -11.58 -7.15 15.16
C PHE A 249 -10.90 -5.83 14.84
N ILE A 250 -10.95 -5.49 13.55
CA ILE A 250 -10.49 -4.23 12.99
C ILE A 250 -11.71 -3.49 12.46
N GLY A 251 -11.77 -2.21 12.69
CA GLY A 251 -12.88 -1.38 12.22
C GLY A 251 -12.42 -0.21 11.39
N LEU A 252 -13.35 0.33 10.63
CA LEU A 252 -13.28 1.49 9.76
C LEU A 252 -12.79 1.18 8.34
N ALA A 253 -11.51 0.88 8.09
CA ALA A 253 -10.92 0.76 6.75
C ALA A 253 -11.31 1.94 5.84
N LEU A 254 -11.07 3.19 6.31
CA LEU A 254 -11.50 4.40 5.62
C LEU A 254 -10.54 4.77 4.48
N ALA A 255 -11.07 5.05 3.29
CA ALA A 255 -10.28 5.59 2.16
C ALA A 255 -9.81 7.02 2.42
N ALA A 256 -10.54 7.76 3.27
CA ALA A 256 -10.24 9.14 3.60
C ALA A 256 -10.26 9.37 5.11
N ASP A 257 -9.47 10.33 5.56
CA ASP A 257 -9.45 10.78 6.94
C ASP A 257 -10.67 11.67 7.24
N VAL A 258 -11.77 11.06 7.59
CA VAL A 258 -12.99 11.76 8.02
C VAL A 258 -13.03 11.83 9.55
N PRO A 259 -12.64 12.96 10.19
CA PRO A 259 -12.53 13.08 11.66
C PRO A 259 -13.80 12.67 12.41
N ALA A 260 -14.97 12.97 11.83
CA ALA A 260 -16.26 12.61 12.40
C ALA A 260 -16.43 11.08 12.55
N TYR A 261 -15.89 10.29 11.62
CA TYR A 261 -15.91 8.83 11.70
C TYR A 261 -15.09 8.33 12.87
N PHE A 262 -13.85 8.78 13.01
CA PHE A 262 -12.98 8.38 14.12
C PHE A 262 -13.54 8.79 15.47
N THR A 263 -14.01 10.03 15.59
CA THR A 263 -14.58 10.54 16.85
C THR A 263 -15.84 9.78 17.25
N TYR A 264 -16.73 9.48 16.30
CA TYR A 264 -17.94 8.73 16.58
C TYR A 264 -17.64 7.28 16.94
N PHE A 265 -16.87 6.57 16.08
CA PHE A 265 -16.60 5.15 16.21
C PHE A 265 -15.72 4.80 17.41
N LEU A 266 -14.72 5.62 17.72
CA LEU A 266 -13.88 5.40 18.90
C LEU A 266 -14.57 5.76 20.23
N GLY A 267 -15.70 6.48 20.18
CA GLY A 267 -16.49 6.81 21.36
C GLY A 267 -17.21 5.58 21.93
N ARG A 268 -16.71 4.99 23.00
CA ARG A 268 -17.23 3.75 23.59
C ARG A 268 -18.73 3.78 23.88
N ALA A 269 -19.28 4.92 24.28
CA ALA A 269 -20.71 5.10 24.51
C ALA A 269 -21.57 5.02 23.21
N LYS A 270 -20.93 5.00 22.05
CA LYS A 270 -21.61 4.85 20.75
C LYS A 270 -21.77 3.38 20.34
N HIS A 271 -21.01 2.50 20.96
CA HIS A 271 -21.08 1.05 20.78
C HIS A 271 -22.03 0.39 21.79
N ARG A 272 -22.50 -0.81 21.42
CA ARG A 272 -23.13 -1.71 22.37
C ARG A 272 -22.10 -2.16 23.42
N PRO A 273 -22.51 -2.50 24.63
CA PRO A 273 -21.60 -3.01 25.65
C PRO A 273 -20.80 -4.22 25.17
N ASN A 274 -19.53 -4.31 25.61
CA ASN A 274 -18.64 -5.44 25.39
C ASN A 274 -18.27 -5.75 23.93
N ILE A 275 -18.47 -4.82 22.99
CA ILE A 275 -17.98 -5.00 21.63
C ILE A 275 -16.46 -4.76 21.60
N PRO A 276 -15.65 -5.76 21.18
CA PRO A 276 -14.21 -5.59 21.05
C PRO A 276 -13.87 -4.71 19.86
N LEU A 277 -12.79 -3.94 20.02
CA LEU A 277 -12.18 -3.14 18.96
C LEU A 277 -10.67 -3.20 19.17
N ASP A 278 -9.98 -4.07 18.43
CA ASP A 278 -8.54 -4.29 18.59
C ASP A 278 -7.72 -3.28 17.78
N PHE A 279 -8.19 -2.94 16.57
CA PHE A 279 -7.58 -1.94 15.70
C PHE A 279 -8.63 -1.04 15.06
N ILE A 280 -8.18 0.15 14.69
CA ILE A 280 -8.78 0.94 13.61
C ILE A 280 -7.86 0.91 12.40
N SER A 281 -8.45 1.03 11.21
CA SER A 281 -7.73 1.07 9.94
C SER A 281 -8.17 2.23 9.06
N TYR A 282 -7.25 2.69 8.23
CA TYR A 282 -7.50 3.69 7.17
C TYR A 282 -6.38 3.66 6.15
N HIS A 283 -6.60 4.34 5.02
CA HIS A 283 -5.81 4.20 3.80
C HIS A 283 -5.12 5.51 3.42
N PHE A 284 -4.07 5.38 2.59
CA PHE A 284 -3.41 6.50 1.94
C PHE A 284 -2.98 6.13 0.52
N TYR A 285 -3.50 6.87 -0.44
CA TYR A 285 -3.02 6.84 -1.80
C TYR A 285 -2.59 8.26 -2.21
N GLY A 286 -1.31 8.40 -2.56
CA GLY A 286 -0.78 9.58 -3.22
C GLY A 286 -0.66 9.34 -4.72
N GLY A 287 -0.29 10.38 -5.45
CA GLY A 287 0.02 10.25 -6.87
C GLY A 287 0.26 11.60 -7.53
N PRO A 288 0.99 11.58 -8.64
CA PRO A 288 1.26 12.78 -9.41
C PRO A 288 -0.01 13.28 -10.09
N ALA A 289 -0.06 14.57 -10.40
CA ALA A 289 -1.04 15.12 -11.30
C ALA A 289 -0.88 14.54 -12.72
N SER A 290 -1.94 14.63 -13.54
CA SER A 290 -1.97 13.96 -14.84
C SER A 290 -0.98 14.51 -15.87
N ASP A 291 -0.51 15.72 -15.67
CA ASP A 291 0.43 16.48 -16.52
C ASP A 291 1.87 16.46 -16.00
N GLU A 292 2.11 15.86 -14.82
CA GLU A 292 3.45 15.75 -14.26
C GLU A 292 4.30 14.67 -14.93
N THR A 293 5.60 14.92 -14.94
CA THR A 293 6.63 14.00 -15.45
C THR A 293 7.37 13.31 -14.29
N PRO A 294 8.13 12.22 -14.54
CA PRO A 294 8.92 11.57 -13.52
C PRO A 294 9.82 12.51 -12.70
N ASP A 295 10.29 13.62 -13.29
CA ASP A 295 11.17 14.59 -12.62
C ASP A 295 10.42 15.41 -11.54
N THR A 296 9.10 15.59 -11.71
CA THR A 296 8.27 16.40 -10.81
C THR A 296 7.43 15.57 -9.83
N TRP A 297 7.17 14.29 -10.11
CA TRP A 297 6.31 13.42 -9.28
C TRP A 297 6.63 13.47 -7.79
N GLY A 298 7.93 13.48 -7.45
CA GLY A 298 8.33 13.45 -6.05
C GLY A 298 7.92 14.69 -5.26
N SER A 299 7.87 15.87 -5.88
CA SER A 299 7.55 17.11 -5.16
C SER A 299 6.16 17.09 -4.58
N ASP A 300 5.16 16.85 -5.42
CA ASP A 300 3.75 16.87 -5.01
C ASP A 300 3.39 15.65 -4.15
N THR A 301 3.78 14.46 -4.55
CA THR A 301 3.36 13.24 -3.86
C THR A 301 3.97 13.10 -2.47
N PHE A 302 5.23 13.49 -2.25
CA PHE A 302 5.79 13.50 -0.90
C PHE A 302 5.19 14.64 -0.04
N ALA A 303 4.73 15.73 -0.63
CA ALA A 303 3.95 16.74 0.09
C ALA A 303 2.57 16.18 0.51
N GLN A 304 1.89 15.42 -0.35
CA GLN A 304 0.66 14.69 0.00
C GLN A 304 0.91 13.73 1.18
N ALA A 305 2.04 12.98 1.16
CA ALA A 305 2.41 12.09 2.26
C ALA A 305 2.63 12.87 3.57
N ASN A 306 3.29 14.03 3.54
CA ASN A 306 3.46 14.90 4.72
C ASN A 306 2.10 15.36 5.29
N GLY A 307 1.17 15.73 4.41
CA GLY A 307 -0.20 16.05 4.78
C GLY A 307 -0.89 14.85 5.46
N PHE A 308 -0.75 13.66 4.91
CA PHE A 308 -1.28 12.43 5.50
C PHE A 308 -0.69 12.14 6.89
N ILE A 309 0.63 12.24 7.07
CA ILE A 309 1.29 12.03 8.37
C ILE A 309 0.76 13.01 9.42
N SER A 310 0.49 14.25 9.05
CA SER A 310 -0.12 15.24 9.94
C SER A 310 -1.52 14.82 10.37
N LYS A 311 -2.30 14.25 9.46
CA LYS A 311 -3.63 13.69 9.75
C LYS A 311 -3.55 12.44 10.65
N VAL A 312 -2.56 11.57 10.44
CA VAL A 312 -2.29 10.42 11.32
C VAL A 312 -2.08 10.88 12.77
N ARG A 313 -1.27 11.91 12.99
CA ARG A 313 -1.05 12.50 14.33
C ARG A 313 -2.36 12.95 14.98
N TYR A 314 -3.22 13.57 14.18
CA TYR A 314 -4.53 14.01 14.65
C TYR A 314 -5.44 12.80 15.00
N VAL A 315 -5.52 11.79 14.14
CA VAL A 315 -6.29 10.56 14.40
C VAL A 315 -5.76 9.85 15.66
N GLU A 316 -4.45 9.74 15.82
CA GLU A 316 -3.83 9.14 17.01
C GLU A 316 -4.15 9.92 18.30
N THR A 317 -4.29 11.23 18.23
CA THR A 317 -4.74 12.05 19.37
C THR A 317 -6.18 11.69 19.75
N ILE A 318 -7.09 11.53 18.78
CA ILE A 318 -8.47 11.09 19.00
C ILE A 318 -8.48 9.68 19.61
N ARG A 319 -7.74 8.75 18.99
CA ARG A 319 -7.66 7.34 19.44
C ARG A 319 -7.15 7.22 20.88
N LYS A 320 -6.04 7.87 21.20
CA LYS A 320 -5.45 7.85 22.56
C LYS A 320 -6.42 8.38 23.61
N ARG A 321 -7.21 9.40 23.26
CA ARG A 321 -8.20 9.99 24.15
C ARG A 321 -9.44 9.11 24.35
N LEU A 322 -9.99 8.53 23.25
CA LEU A 322 -11.29 7.85 23.29
C LEU A 322 -11.18 6.34 23.46
N SER A 323 -10.13 5.72 22.92
CA SER A 323 -9.92 4.26 22.97
C SER A 323 -8.41 3.90 23.06
N PRO A 324 -7.74 4.19 24.18
CA PRO A 324 -6.27 4.10 24.30
C PRO A 324 -5.71 2.67 24.09
N LYS A 325 -6.53 1.64 24.30
CA LYS A 325 -6.14 0.24 24.08
C LYS A 325 -6.28 -0.24 22.64
N THR A 326 -7.02 0.49 21.81
CA THR A 326 -7.17 0.17 20.38
C THR A 326 -5.86 0.52 19.65
N ARG A 327 -5.42 -0.36 18.78
CA ARG A 327 -4.23 -0.20 17.95
C ARG A 327 -4.59 0.42 16.60
N THR A 328 -3.60 0.77 15.79
CA THR A 328 -3.82 1.39 14.47
C THR A 328 -3.09 0.60 13.40
N THR A 329 -3.78 0.35 12.29
CA THR A 329 -3.19 -0.10 11.03
C THR A 329 -3.49 0.90 9.91
N VAL A 330 -2.49 1.21 9.11
CA VAL A 330 -2.65 1.89 7.82
C VAL A 330 -2.36 0.83 6.77
N ASP A 331 -3.39 0.13 6.34
CA ASP A 331 -3.27 -1.15 5.63
C ASP A 331 -3.47 -1.07 4.11
N GLU A 332 -3.63 0.14 3.61
CA GLU A 332 -3.52 0.45 2.18
C GLU A 332 -2.68 1.71 1.99
N VAL A 333 -1.41 1.53 1.67
CA VAL A 333 -0.50 2.62 1.30
C VAL A 333 0.00 2.41 -0.12
N GLY A 334 -0.15 3.40 -0.98
CA GLY A 334 0.31 3.27 -2.35
C GLY A 334 0.30 4.56 -3.15
N THR A 335 0.68 4.42 -4.42
CA THR A 335 0.57 5.49 -5.41
C THR A 335 -0.37 5.08 -6.53
N ILE A 336 -1.13 6.03 -7.08
CA ILE A 336 -2.04 5.80 -8.19
C ILE A 336 -1.71 6.78 -9.31
N LEU A 337 -1.39 6.26 -10.50
CA LEU A 337 -1.32 7.06 -11.72
C LEU A 337 -2.74 7.32 -12.24
N SER A 338 -3.09 8.58 -12.42
CA SER A 338 -4.43 8.99 -12.87
C SER A 338 -4.80 8.36 -14.21
N GLN A 339 -3.85 8.23 -15.14
CA GLN A 339 -4.04 7.66 -16.46
C GLN A 339 -4.24 6.13 -16.45
N ALA A 340 -3.88 5.46 -15.36
CA ALA A 340 -3.89 4.00 -15.24
C ALA A 340 -4.94 3.48 -14.25
N ARG A 341 -6.02 4.22 -13.95
CA ARG A 341 -6.97 3.81 -12.89
C ARG A 341 -7.79 2.59 -13.29
N THR A 342 -8.69 2.77 -14.23
CA THR A 342 -9.72 1.77 -14.56
C THR A 342 -9.82 1.49 -16.06
N GLN A 343 -8.81 1.90 -16.83
CA GLN A 343 -8.79 1.68 -18.27
C GLN A 343 -8.55 0.20 -18.59
N PRO A 344 -9.30 -0.42 -19.50
CA PRO A 344 -9.10 -1.83 -19.89
C PRO A 344 -7.75 -2.07 -20.57
N LYS A 345 -7.17 -1.04 -21.16
CA LYS A 345 -5.78 -1.01 -21.65
C LYS A 345 -5.08 0.15 -20.96
N PRO A 346 -4.33 -0.10 -19.89
CA PRO A 346 -3.64 0.97 -19.19
C PRO A 346 -2.61 1.64 -20.09
N ALA A 347 -2.44 2.94 -19.94
CA ALA A 347 -1.26 3.61 -20.45
C ALA A 347 -0.01 2.90 -19.91
N ARG A 348 1.07 2.89 -20.71
CA ARG A 348 2.34 2.29 -20.27
C ARG A 348 2.78 2.94 -18.96
N ILE A 349 2.99 2.13 -17.93
CA ILE A 349 3.58 2.57 -16.68
C ILE A 349 5.10 2.59 -16.88
N PRO A 350 5.78 3.75 -16.76
CA PRO A 350 7.23 3.81 -16.89
C PRO A 350 7.94 3.02 -15.79
N ASP A 351 9.09 2.41 -16.08
CA ASP A 351 9.80 1.56 -15.12
C ASP A 351 10.23 2.31 -13.87
N VAL A 352 10.66 3.57 -14.00
CA VAL A 352 10.99 4.46 -12.88
C VAL A 352 9.84 4.66 -11.89
N TYR A 353 8.60 4.45 -12.32
CA TYR A 353 7.42 4.55 -11.46
C TYR A 353 7.45 3.58 -10.27
N TRP A 354 7.97 2.39 -10.50
CA TRP A 354 8.01 1.37 -9.43
C TRP A 354 8.99 1.76 -8.33
N ASN A 355 10.12 2.38 -8.67
CA ASN A 355 11.08 2.93 -7.72
C ASN A 355 10.50 4.12 -6.96
N TYR A 356 9.90 5.07 -7.68
CA TYR A 356 9.20 6.21 -7.07
C TYR A 356 8.12 5.77 -6.07
N SER A 357 7.28 4.81 -6.46
CA SER A 357 6.22 4.27 -5.60
C SER A 357 6.80 3.54 -4.37
N GLY A 358 7.88 2.76 -4.55
CA GLY A 358 8.60 2.12 -3.46
C GLY A 358 9.24 3.12 -2.50
N ALA A 359 9.84 4.21 -3.02
CA ALA A 359 10.41 5.28 -2.20
C ALA A 359 9.33 5.98 -1.36
N LEU A 360 8.14 6.23 -1.93
CA LEU A 360 7.01 6.78 -1.17
C LEU A 360 6.59 5.84 -0.04
N PHE A 361 6.43 4.54 -0.33
CA PHE A 361 6.07 3.57 0.70
C PHE A 361 7.11 3.53 1.83
N ALA A 362 8.40 3.48 1.50
CA ALA A 362 9.47 3.49 2.50
C ALA A 362 9.42 4.75 3.38
N TYR A 363 9.17 5.91 2.77
CA TYR A 363 9.04 7.18 3.49
C TYR A 363 7.85 7.17 4.45
N VAL A 364 6.67 6.80 3.97
CA VAL A 364 5.46 6.72 4.80
C VAL A 364 5.65 5.71 5.92
N PHE A 365 6.20 4.52 5.64
CA PHE A 365 6.52 3.52 6.65
C PHE A 365 7.43 4.07 7.75
N ALA A 366 8.54 4.74 7.37
CA ALA A 366 9.50 5.30 8.33
C ALA A 366 8.86 6.37 9.23
N GLN A 367 8.05 7.25 8.66
CA GLN A 367 7.32 8.29 9.40
C GLN A 367 6.28 7.68 10.34
N LEU A 368 5.50 6.71 9.86
CA LEU A 368 4.49 6.04 10.68
C LEU A 368 5.11 5.19 11.80
N ALA A 369 6.31 4.65 11.58
CA ALA A 369 7.08 3.98 12.63
C ALA A 369 7.49 4.95 13.75
N LEU A 370 7.87 6.18 13.41
CA LEU A 370 8.14 7.24 14.39
C LEU A 370 6.87 7.69 15.12
N GLU A 371 5.72 7.73 14.46
CA GLU A 371 4.42 8.01 15.10
C GLU A 371 3.93 6.84 15.96
N GLY A 372 4.50 5.64 15.80
CA GLY A 372 4.16 4.43 16.56
C GLY A 372 2.89 3.78 16.09
N ILE A 373 2.61 3.80 14.79
CA ILE A 373 1.58 2.97 14.16
C ILE A 373 2.01 1.50 14.22
N ASP A 374 1.05 0.60 14.44
CA ASP A 374 1.37 -0.82 14.66
C ASP A 374 1.62 -1.58 13.36
N VAL A 375 0.84 -1.29 12.30
CA VAL A 375 0.91 -2.00 11.02
C VAL A 375 0.83 -1.00 9.87
N VAL A 376 1.71 -1.16 8.87
CA VAL A 376 1.71 -0.37 7.63
C VAL A 376 1.75 -1.32 6.45
N GLY A 377 0.68 -1.35 5.66
CA GLY A 377 0.49 -2.28 4.55
C GLY A 377 0.59 -1.61 3.19
N GLU A 378 1.43 -2.13 2.32
CA GLU A 378 1.53 -1.69 0.94
C GLU A 378 0.41 -2.28 0.07
N SER A 379 -0.25 -1.46 -0.70
CA SER A 379 -1.27 -1.86 -1.66
C SER A 379 -0.65 -1.98 -3.04
N GLN A 380 -0.81 -3.05 -3.73
CA GLN A 380 -1.29 -4.38 -3.42
C GLN A 380 -0.41 -5.42 -4.14
N LEU A 381 -0.43 -6.70 -3.70
CA LEU A 381 0.46 -7.74 -4.25
C LEU A 381 0.40 -7.83 -5.77
N VAL A 382 -0.78 -8.01 -6.34
CA VAL A 382 -0.98 -7.96 -7.78
C VAL A 382 -2.22 -7.15 -8.12
N ALA A 383 -2.08 -6.18 -9.01
CA ALA A 383 -3.17 -5.46 -9.65
C ALA A 383 -3.31 -5.92 -11.11
N TYR A 384 -4.40 -5.51 -11.75
CA TYR A 384 -4.78 -6.00 -13.06
C TYR A 384 -5.22 -4.81 -13.95
N PRO A 385 -4.95 -4.82 -15.25
CA PRO A 385 -5.51 -3.83 -16.15
C PRO A 385 -7.03 -3.69 -15.95
N GLY A 386 -7.51 -2.45 -15.77
CA GLY A 386 -8.88 -2.17 -15.37
C GLY A 386 -9.13 -2.11 -13.85
N GLN A 387 -8.18 -2.51 -13.02
CA GLN A 387 -8.24 -2.46 -11.55
C GLN A 387 -6.99 -1.82 -10.95
N TYR A 388 -6.78 -0.53 -11.20
CA TYR A 388 -5.66 0.23 -10.63
C TYR A 388 -4.28 -0.42 -10.83
N PRO A 389 -3.85 -0.74 -12.09
CA PRO A 389 -2.63 -1.53 -12.32
C PRO A 389 -1.36 -0.90 -11.74
N SER A 390 -1.35 0.41 -11.52
CA SER A 390 -0.21 1.13 -10.95
C SER A 390 0.07 0.82 -9.47
N VAL A 391 -0.86 0.16 -8.76
CA VAL A 391 -0.60 -0.26 -7.37
C VAL A 391 0.02 -1.66 -7.27
N SER A 392 0.30 -2.34 -8.39
CA SER A 392 0.85 -3.71 -8.38
C SER A 392 2.28 -3.75 -7.83
N MET A 393 2.59 -4.77 -7.03
CA MET A 393 3.94 -5.07 -6.53
C MET A 393 4.63 -6.16 -7.34
N VAL A 394 3.87 -6.86 -8.18
CA VAL A 394 4.40 -7.83 -9.15
C VAL A 394 3.89 -7.49 -10.55
N ASP A 395 4.64 -7.86 -11.56
CA ASP A 395 4.21 -7.75 -12.95
C ASP A 395 3.06 -8.71 -13.23
N TRP A 396 1.96 -8.19 -13.75
CA TRP A 396 0.72 -8.97 -13.96
C TRP A 396 0.77 -9.94 -15.16
N ASN A 397 1.82 -9.91 -15.97
CA ASN A 397 2.03 -10.86 -17.05
C ASN A 397 2.95 -12.00 -16.65
N THR A 398 3.91 -11.74 -15.75
CA THR A 398 4.97 -12.70 -15.39
C THR A 398 4.93 -13.16 -13.93
N GLY A 399 4.24 -12.42 -13.06
CA GLY A 399 4.25 -12.65 -11.60
C GLY A 399 5.58 -12.30 -10.93
N LYS A 400 6.54 -11.71 -11.66
CA LYS A 400 7.83 -11.31 -11.08
C LYS A 400 7.70 -10.03 -10.27
N PRO A 401 8.43 -9.91 -9.15
CA PRO A 401 8.49 -8.70 -8.35
C PRO A 401 8.90 -7.46 -9.14
N ASN A 402 8.42 -6.30 -8.72
CA ASN A 402 8.95 -5.00 -9.12
C ASN A 402 9.63 -4.30 -7.93
N ALA A 403 10.10 -3.07 -8.11
CA ALA A 403 10.82 -2.35 -7.07
C ALA A 403 10.00 -2.14 -5.79
N ARG A 404 8.67 -2.00 -5.87
CA ARG A 404 7.79 -1.88 -4.69
C ARG A 404 7.88 -3.10 -3.78
N TYR A 405 7.75 -4.29 -4.35
CA TYR A 405 7.91 -5.54 -3.61
C TYR A 405 9.29 -5.63 -2.95
N ARG A 406 10.34 -5.25 -3.69
CA ARG A 406 11.72 -5.31 -3.17
C ARG A 406 11.96 -4.30 -2.06
N VAL A 407 11.36 -3.13 -2.12
CA VAL A 407 11.40 -2.15 -1.01
C VAL A 407 10.69 -2.68 0.22
N LEU A 408 9.49 -3.25 0.09
CA LEU A 408 8.81 -3.89 1.21
C LEU A 408 9.67 -4.99 1.84
N GLN A 409 10.25 -5.86 1.02
CA GLN A 409 11.17 -6.92 1.47
C GLN A 409 12.37 -6.32 2.22
N LEU A 410 13.02 -5.30 1.65
CA LEU A 410 14.16 -4.61 2.23
C LEU A 410 13.84 -4.04 3.63
N LEU A 411 12.69 -3.38 3.78
CA LEU A 411 12.25 -2.81 5.06
C LEU A 411 11.99 -3.91 6.10
N ARG A 412 11.31 -4.98 5.72
CA ARG A 412 10.98 -6.09 6.62
C ARG A 412 12.23 -6.82 7.14
N GLU A 413 13.20 -7.04 6.27
CA GLU A 413 14.44 -7.73 6.64
C GLU A 413 15.36 -6.87 7.51
N ASN A 414 15.26 -5.55 7.40
CA ASN A 414 16.27 -4.65 7.97
C ASN A 414 15.77 -3.77 9.12
N ILE A 415 14.45 -3.62 9.28
CA ILE A 415 13.84 -2.80 10.36
C ILE A 415 12.90 -3.69 11.20
N PRO A 416 13.45 -4.64 11.96
CA PRO A 416 12.62 -5.54 12.77
C PRO A 416 11.95 -4.81 13.94
N LEU A 417 10.88 -5.40 14.47
CA LEU A 417 10.23 -4.94 15.70
C LEU A 417 11.26 -4.80 16.84
N GLY A 418 11.12 -3.75 17.63
CA GLY A 418 12.05 -3.45 18.71
C GLY A 418 13.28 -2.63 18.27
N SER A 419 13.40 -2.27 16.99
CA SER A 419 14.44 -1.34 16.53
C SER A 419 14.28 0.02 17.20
N ARG A 420 15.39 0.57 17.69
CA ARG A 420 15.43 1.90 18.31
C ARG A 420 15.70 2.93 17.21
N LEU A 421 14.73 3.77 16.94
CA LEU A 421 14.73 4.74 15.84
C LEU A 421 15.30 6.09 16.31
N ALA A 422 16.23 6.64 15.54
CA ALA A 422 16.92 7.91 15.79
C ALA A 422 16.98 8.73 14.48
N PRO A 423 16.05 9.67 14.23
CA PRO A 423 16.15 10.56 13.08
C PRO A 423 17.45 11.37 13.13
N PRO A 424 18.28 11.37 12.07
CA PRO A 424 19.47 12.21 12.02
C PRO A 424 19.09 13.67 11.81
N VAL A 425 20.00 14.55 12.20
CA VAL A 425 19.98 15.93 11.74
C VAL A 425 20.52 15.94 10.31
N ILE A 426 19.69 16.41 9.38
CA ILE A 426 20.05 16.55 7.97
C ILE A 426 20.44 18.00 7.74
N THR A 427 21.69 18.25 7.39
CA THR A 427 22.14 19.56 6.93
C THR A 427 22.09 19.57 5.41
N PRO A 428 21.21 20.36 4.80
CA PRO A 428 21.14 20.45 3.35
C PRO A 428 22.49 20.91 2.76
N GLY A 429 22.93 20.29 1.68
CA GLY A 429 23.87 20.94 0.77
C GLY A 429 23.22 22.21 0.21
N ALA A 430 23.99 23.15 -0.30
CA ALA A 430 23.55 24.52 -0.62
C ALA A 430 22.29 24.65 -1.49
N GLU A 431 21.77 23.60 -2.09
CA GLU A 431 20.58 23.59 -2.95
C GLU A 431 19.55 22.48 -2.61
N ALA A 432 19.84 21.61 -1.63
CA ALA A 432 18.98 20.48 -1.30
C ALA A 432 18.28 20.74 0.04
N GLY A 433 17.13 21.39 0.00
CA GLY A 433 16.20 21.47 1.13
C GLY A 433 15.78 20.09 1.64
N GLY A 434 15.35 19.95 2.89
CA GLY A 434 14.92 18.70 3.51
C GLY A 434 13.81 17.94 2.77
N ASP A 435 13.24 18.53 1.73
CA ASP A 435 12.20 17.92 0.89
C ASP A 435 12.72 16.96 -0.20
N LEU A 436 14.05 16.92 -0.44
CA LEU A 436 14.63 16.08 -1.51
C LEU A 436 14.99 14.68 -1.03
N PHE A 437 15.25 14.53 0.26
CA PHE A 437 15.88 13.37 0.84
C PHE A 437 15.31 13.06 2.23
N TYR A 438 15.35 11.80 2.61
CA TYR A 438 15.00 11.37 3.96
C TYR A 438 16.01 10.35 4.48
N ALA A 439 16.32 10.43 5.77
CA ALA A 439 17.16 9.46 6.45
C ALA A 439 16.55 9.06 7.80
N LEU A 440 16.78 7.80 8.19
CA LEU A 440 16.42 7.28 9.50
C LEU A 440 17.51 6.36 10.00
N ALA A 441 18.19 6.75 11.08
CA ALA A 441 19.13 5.89 11.77
C ALA A 441 18.40 4.96 12.74
N LEU A 442 18.91 3.76 12.93
CA LEU A 442 18.33 2.81 13.84
C LEU A 442 19.34 1.81 14.43
N HIS A 443 19.07 1.39 15.65
CA HIS A 443 19.69 0.20 16.25
C HIS A 443 18.71 -0.96 16.19
N THR A 444 19.10 -2.06 15.56
CA THR A 444 18.30 -3.28 15.60
C THR A 444 18.34 -3.90 17.01
N PRO A 445 17.41 -4.83 17.36
CA PRO A 445 17.51 -5.59 18.62
C PRO A 445 18.82 -6.37 18.76
N SER A 446 19.46 -6.76 17.64
CA SER A 446 20.78 -7.37 17.60
C SER A 446 21.93 -6.36 17.69
N ARG A 447 21.67 -5.11 18.06
CA ARG A 447 22.61 -4.00 18.25
C ARG A 447 23.37 -3.54 16.99
N LYS A 448 22.94 -3.97 15.79
CA LYS A 448 23.52 -3.44 14.55
C LYS A 448 23.05 -2.01 14.31
N ARG A 449 23.98 -1.13 13.96
CA ARG A 449 23.67 0.24 13.52
C ARG A 449 23.33 0.22 12.05
N LYS A 450 22.16 0.76 11.71
CA LYS A 450 21.71 0.85 10.32
C LYS A 450 21.22 2.26 10.00
N LEU A 451 21.27 2.58 8.73
CA LEU A 451 20.79 3.85 8.20
C LEU A 451 19.90 3.56 6.98
N LEU A 452 18.64 3.94 7.07
CA LEU A 452 17.71 3.96 5.93
C LEU A 452 17.87 5.30 5.24
N LEU A 453 18.12 5.27 3.93
CA LEU A 453 18.18 6.44 3.06
C LEU A 453 17.12 6.33 1.98
N ILE A 454 16.41 7.43 1.71
CA ILE A 454 15.35 7.50 0.70
C ILE A 454 15.55 8.75 -0.13
N ASN A 455 15.80 8.56 -1.43
CA ASN A 455 15.80 9.63 -2.40
C ASN A 455 14.36 9.89 -2.89
N LYS A 456 13.89 11.12 -2.71
CA LYS A 456 12.54 11.53 -3.10
C LYS A 456 12.47 12.18 -4.49
N ARG A 457 13.54 12.07 -5.28
CA ARG A 457 13.72 12.77 -6.57
C ARG A 457 14.24 11.84 -7.67
N ASN A 458 14.02 12.25 -8.89
CA ASN A 458 14.50 11.58 -10.10
C ASN A 458 15.90 12.06 -10.51
N PHE A 459 16.78 12.27 -9.53
CA PHE A 459 18.20 12.54 -9.76
C PHE A 459 19.02 12.00 -8.58
N LYS A 460 20.32 11.77 -8.81
CA LYS A 460 21.25 11.25 -7.82
C LYS A 460 21.55 12.25 -6.72
N ILE A 461 21.58 11.82 -5.47
CA ILE A 461 21.88 12.68 -4.33
C ILE A 461 23.14 12.14 -3.60
N PRO A 462 24.25 12.89 -3.58
CA PRO A 462 25.40 12.54 -2.76
C PRO A 462 25.08 12.79 -1.28
N VAL A 463 25.40 11.80 -0.45
CA VAL A 463 25.23 11.83 1.01
C VAL A 463 26.55 11.57 1.66
N TRP A 464 26.93 12.41 2.61
CA TRP A 464 28.15 12.28 3.38
C TRP A 464 27.86 12.08 4.86
N PHE A 465 28.52 11.10 5.46
CA PHE A 465 28.46 10.85 6.89
C PHE A 465 29.73 10.19 7.38
N PRO A 466 30.39 10.69 8.47
CA PRO A 466 31.59 10.09 9.04
C PRO A 466 31.27 8.63 9.50
N GLY A 467 32.02 7.66 8.99
CA GLY A 467 31.84 6.23 9.30
C GLY A 467 31.01 5.48 8.29
N LEU A 468 30.71 6.02 7.09
CA LEU A 468 30.16 5.26 5.97
C LEU A 468 31.18 4.32 5.34
N LYS A 469 32.48 4.67 5.36
CA LYS A 469 33.52 3.77 4.85
C LYS A 469 33.48 2.42 5.57
N GLY A 470 33.41 1.35 4.78
CA GLY A 470 33.28 -0.02 5.27
C GLY A 470 31.82 -0.47 5.51
N ALA A 471 30.84 0.42 5.39
CA ALA A 471 29.43 0.04 5.49
C ALA A 471 29.01 -0.84 4.30
N THR A 472 28.15 -1.82 4.58
CA THR A 472 27.47 -2.60 3.54
C THR A 472 26.16 -1.92 3.16
N VAL A 473 25.97 -1.60 1.89
CA VAL A 473 24.75 -1.01 1.33
C VAL A 473 23.94 -2.10 0.64
N LYS A 474 22.63 -2.12 0.92
CA LYS A 474 21.62 -2.81 0.13
C LYS A 474 20.70 -1.76 -0.47
N VAL A 475 20.57 -1.70 -1.79
CA VAL A 475 19.78 -0.66 -2.47
C VAL A 475 18.82 -1.27 -3.47
N VAL A 476 17.58 -0.76 -3.48
CA VAL A 476 16.59 -0.95 -4.54
C VAL A 476 16.55 0.34 -5.36
N ASP A 477 16.81 0.22 -6.65
CA ASP A 477 16.89 1.31 -7.61
C ASP A 477 16.48 0.84 -9.01
N GLU A 478 16.60 1.71 -10.00
CA GLU A 478 16.25 1.38 -11.38
C GLU A 478 17.12 0.25 -11.95
N VAL A 479 18.38 0.16 -11.54
CA VAL A 479 19.31 -0.89 -12.00
C VAL A 479 18.93 -2.25 -11.44
N SER A 480 18.52 -2.33 -10.17
CA SER A 480 18.01 -3.55 -9.57
C SER A 480 16.63 -3.93 -10.12
N ALA A 481 15.84 -2.93 -10.55
CA ALA A 481 14.47 -3.11 -11.03
C ALA A 481 13.65 -4.03 -10.09
N GLY A 482 13.13 -5.15 -10.60
CA GLY A 482 12.45 -6.18 -9.81
C GLY A 482 13.36 -7.28 -9.25
N GLY A 483 14.66 -7.21 -9.52
CA GLY A 483 15.66 -8.15 -8.97
C GLY A 483 15.93 -7.93 -7.48
N PRO A 484 16.76 -8.77 -6.87
CA PRO A 484 17.23 -8.57 -5.50
C PRO A 484 17.90 -7.21 -5.32
N PRO A 485 17.84 -6.60 -4.12
CA PRO A 485 18.60 -5.39 -3.84
C PRO A 485 20.08 -5.57 -4.19
N ARG A 486 20.67 -4.57 -4.83
CA ARG A 486 22.11 -4.58 -5.11
C ARG A 486 22.88 -4.41 -3.79
N GLU A 487 24.00 -5.09 -3.68
CA GLU A 487 24.88 -5.00 -2.51
C GLU A 487 26.25 -4.47 -2.91
N GLU A 488 26.79 -3.57 -2.08
CA GLU A 488 28.15 -3.04 -2.21
C GLU A 488 28.75 -2.69 -0.85
N VAL A 489 30.06 -2.62 -0.76
CA VAL A 489 30.79 -2.13 0.43
C VAL A 489 31.41 -0.78 0.10
N LEU A 490 31.11 0.22 0.92
CA LEU A 490 31.59 1.59 0.70
C LEU A 490 33.09 1.73 0.99
N THR A 491 33.79 2.36 0.09
CA THR A 491 35.23 2.65 0.21
C THR A 491 35.54 4.07 0.74
N LYS A 492 34.47 4.92 0.83
CA LYS A 492 34.53 6.32 1.25
C LYS A 492 33.43 6.62 2.25
N ASP A 493 33.54 7.75 2.96
CA ASP A 493 32.47 8.29 3.80
C ASP A 493 31.41 9.07 3.01
N GLU A 494 31.19 8.65 1.77
CA GLU A 494 30.21 9.21 0.85
C GLU A 494 29.47 8.09 0.12
N TYR A 495 28.17 8.26 -0.05
CA TYR A 495 27.32 7.40 -0.85
C TYR A 495 26.42 8.24 -1.77
N VAL A 496 26.36 7.89 -3.05
CA VAL A 496 25.47 8.54 -4.00
C VAL A 496 24.22 7.70 -4.14
N ILE A 497 23.12 8.15 -3.51
CA ILE A 497 21.86 7.44 -3.60
C ILE A 497 21.21 7.67 -4.98
N PRO A 498 20.83 6.59 -5.72
CA PRO A 498 20.22 6.69 -7.03
C PRO A 498 18.85 7.37 -7.02
N GLU A 499 18.35 7.67 -8.20
CA GLU A 499 17.03 8.23 -8.49
C GLU A 499 15.93 7.38 -7.84
N TYR A 500 15.07 7.99 -7.01
CA TYR A 500 14.05 7.31 -6.22
C TYR A 500 14.56 6.06 -5.49
N GLY A 501 15.85 5.98 -5.23
CA GLY A 501 16.49 4.85 -4.57
C GLY A 501 16.09 4.73 -3.10
N VAL A 502 15.94 3.50 -2.63
CA VAL A 502 15.79 3.16 -1.21
C VAL A 502 16.94 2.27 -0.80
N ALA A 503 17.75 2.74 0.14
CA ALA A 503 18.96 2.04 0.58
C ALA A 503 18.94 1.78 2.09
N ILE A 504 19.43 0.62 2.49
CA ILE A 504 19.79 0.31 3.88
C ILE A 504 21.30 0.13 3.97
N LEU A 505 21.93 0.94 4.78
CA LEU A 505 23.34 0.83 5.11
C LEU A 505 23.49 0.14 6.45
N THR A 506 24.32 -0.88 6.52
CA THR A 506 24.74 -1.50 7.78
C THR A 506 26.15 -1.01 8.09
N LEU A 507 26.30 -0.24 9.17
CA LEU A 507 27.58 0.38 9.53
C LEU A 507 28.50 -0.66 10.16
N SER A 508 29.79 -0.55 9.86
CA SER A 508 30.83 -1.28 10.59
C SER A 508 30.80 -0.88 12.05
N GLY A 509 30.89 -1.83 12.96
CA GLY A 509 30.72 -1.65 14.40
C GLY A 509 31.77 -0.74 15.04
#